data_711eb90d0f006910399d78aae9d41679
#
_entry.id   711eb90d0f006910399d78aae9d41679
#
_cell.length_a   1.000
_cell.length_b   1.000
_cell.length_c   1.000
_cell.angle_alpha   90.00
_cell.angle_beta   90.00
_cell.angle_gamma   90.00
#
_symmetry.space_group_name_H-M   'P 1'
#
loop_
_entity.id
_entity.type
_entity.pdbx_description
1 polymer ?
#
loop_
_entity_poly.entity_id
_entity_poly.type
_entity_poly.pdbx_seq_one_letter_code
_entity_poly.pdbx_strand_id
1 'polypeptide(L)'
;MNLLIISTFSCSFEEFKNDISGFITTMGVDVISEYEFVQAGEHKSHLLLNVLDMEALEAEMTSDTAKEWDKKNNCKDTIYAIELVE
;
A
#
# COMPACT_ATOMS: atom_id res chain seq x y z
N MET A 1 -0.60 -2.45 -13.76
CA MET A 1 -0.94 -1.76 -12.48
C MET A 1 -2.29 -1.06 -12.60
N ASN A 2 -3.14 -1.21 -11.62
CA ASN A 2 -4.49 -0.65 -11.65
C ASN A 2 -4.82 0.21 -10.42
N LEU A 3 -3.90 0.33 -9.48
CA LEU A 3 -4.08 1.11 -8.27
C LEU A 3 -2.82 1.86 -7.90
N LEU A 4 -2.97 3.11 -7.44
CA LEU A 4 -1.90 3.93 -6.88
C LEU A 4 -2.31 4.34 -5.48
N ILE A 5 -1.45 4.08 -4.50
CA ILE A 5 -1.64 4.55 -3.13
C ILE A 5 -0.53 5.54 -2.79
N ILE A 6 -0.91 6.76 -2.51
CA ILE A 6 0.01 7.79 -2.02
C ILE A 6 -0.10 7.82 -0.51
N SER A 7 0.99 7.51 0.18
CA SER A 7 1.02 7.43 1.64
C SER A 7 2.00 8.43 2.22
N THR A 8 1.59 9.04 3.34
CA THR A 8 2.48 9.82 4.20
C THR A 8 2.52 9.17 5.58
N PHE A 9 3.67 9.21 6.24
CA PHE A 9 3.90 8.48 7.49
C PHE A 9 5.01 9.13 8.32
N SER A 10 5.12 8.76 9.60
CA SER A 10 6.16 9.30 10.50
C SER A 10 7.41 8.42 10.56
N CYS A 11 7.31 7.14 10.21
CA CYS A 11 8.48 6.25 10.15
C CYS A 11 9.35 6.54 8.92
N SER A 12 10.51 5.89 8.81
CA SER A 12 11.36 6.02 7.63
C SER A 12 10.72 5.32 6.42
N PHE A 13 11.12 5.71 5.21
CA PHE A 13 10.68 5.03 4.00
C PHE A 13 11.05 3.54 4.02
N GLU A 14 12.25 3.20 4.51
CA GLU A 14 12.70 1.80 4.61
C GLU A 14 11.79 0.97 5.52
N GLU A 15 11.43 1.50 6.68
CA GLU A 15 10.51 0.82 7.61
C GLU A 15 9.13 0.66 6.98
N PHE A 16 8.63 1.72 6.35
CA PHE A 16 7.34 1.69 5.64
C PHE A 16 7.34 0.61 4.56
N LYS A 17 8.36 0.62 3.71
CA LYS A 17 8.50 -0.34 2.60
C LYS A 17 8.56 -1.78 3.11
N ASN A 18 9.36 -2.03 4.15
CA ASN A 18 9.51 -3.37 4.72
C ASN A 18 8.19 -3.87 5.31
N ASP A 19 7.49 -3.05 6.07
CA ASP A 19 6.24 -3.41 6.72
C ASP A 19 5.13 -3.65 5.68
N ILE A 20 4.99 -2.75 4.73
CA ILE A 20 3.95 -2.86 3.70
C ILE A 20 4.24 -4.03 2.76
N SER A 21 5.50 -4.28 2.41
CA SER A 21 5.87 -5.46 1.62
C SER A 21 5.47 -6.75 2.35
N GLY A 22 5.62 -6.78 3.68
CA GLY A 22 5.18 -7.91 4.50
C GLY A 22 3.67 -8.13 4.42
N PHE A 23 2.88 -7.07 4.50
CA PHE A 23 1.41 -7.16 4.33
C PHE A 23 1.03 -7.67 2.94
N ILE A 24 1.67 -7.16 1.89
CA ILE A 24 1.41 -7.58 0.51
C ILE A 24 1.73 -9.08 0.34
N THR A 25 2.87 -9.52 0.86
CA THR A 25 3.29 -10.90 0.79
C THR A 25 2.30 -11.82 1.52
N THR A 26 1.80 -11.38 2.66
CA THR A 26 0.81 -12.13 3.45
C THR A 26 -0.51 -12.28 2.71
N MET A 27 -0.95 -11.25 1.98
CA MET A 27 -2.17 -11.33 1.17
C MET A 27 -2.03 -12.32 0.01
N GLY A 28 -0.83 -12.41 -0.57
CA GLY A 28 -0.51 -13.37 -1.63
C GLY A 28 -0.72 -12.84 -3.05
N VAL A 29 -0.20 -13.60 -4.01
CA VAL A 29 -0.19 -13.22 -5.45
C VAL A 29 -1.58 -13.22 -6.08
N ASP A 30 -2.53 -13.92 -5.46
CA ASP A 30 -3.93 -13.95 -5.95
C ASP A 30 -4.68 -12.65 -5.63
N VAL A 31 -4.14 -11.85 -4.71
CA VAL A 31 -4.71 -10.55 -4.35
C VAL A 31 -3.94 -9.44 -5.05
N ILE A 32 -2.61 -9.45 -4.94
CA ILE A 32 -1.73 -8.46 -5.56
C ILE A 32 -0.65 -9.21 -6.33
N SER A 33 -0.72 -9.16 -7.66
CA SER A 33 0.21 -9.90 -8.53
C SER A 33 1.53 -9.17 -8.74
N GLU A 34 1.52 -7.84 -8.70
CA GLU A 34 2.71 -6.99 -8.90
C GLU A 34 2.59 -5.74 -8.04
N TYR A 35 3.74 -5.24 -7.60
CA TYR A 35 3.79 -3.97 -6.90
C TYR A 35 5.14 -3.29 -7.08
N GLU A 36 5.14 -1.97 -6.95
CA GLU A 36 6.34 -1.15 -7.07
C GLU A 36 6.26 0.02 -6.11
N PHE A 37 7.31 0.19 -5.30
CA PHE A 37 7.43 1.34 -4.40
C PHE A 37 8.28 2.42 -5.05
N VAL A 38 7.80 3.66 -4.97
CA VAL A 38 8.58 4.84 -5.37
C VAL A 38 8.69 5.76 -4.15
N GLN A 39 9.91 6.05 -3.74
CA GLN A 39 10.15 6.99 -2.65
C GLN A 39 9.90 8.42 -3.15
N ALA A 40 8.88 9.06 -2.61
CA ALA A 40 8.50 10.44 -2.98
C ALA A 40 9.00 11.48 -1.97
N GLY A 41 9.60 11.03 -0.87
CA GLY A 41 10.15 11.86 0.18
C GLY A 41 10.63 10.98 1.34
N GLU A 42 11.15 11.60 2.41
CA GLU A 42 11.59 10.83 3.59
C GLU A 42 10.41 10.09 4.25
N HIS A 43 9.24 10.70 4.19
CA HIS A 43 8.03 10.20 4.85
C HIS A 43 6.86 10.13 3.88
N LYS A 44 7.15 9.81 2.62
CA LYS A 44 6.12 9.73 1.57
C LYS A 44 6.46 8.66 0.54
N SER A 45 5.47 7.87 0.18
CA SER A 45 5.60 6.79 -0.80
C SER A 45 4.48 6.86 -1.84
N HIS A 46 4.84 6.51 -3.08
CA HIS A 46 3.87 6.17 -4.11
C HIS A 46 3.98 4.67 -4.34
N LEU A 47 2.92 3.94 -4.06
CA LEU A 47 2.86 2.49 -4.23
C LEU A 47 1.93 2.15 -5.38
N LEU A 48 2.51 1.54 -6.41
CA LEU A 48 1.76 1.04 -7.56
C LEU A 48 1.45 -0.44 -7.33
N LEU A 49 0.19 -0.81 -7.52
CA LEU A 49 -0.28 -2.18 -7.32
C LEU A 49 -1.02 -2.69 -8.55
N ASN A 50 -0.87 -3.97 -8.83
CA ASN A 50 -1.79 -4.68 -9.70
C ASN A 50 -2.67 -5.56 -8.83
N VAL A 51 -3.90 -5.11 -8.56
CA VAL A 51 -4.84 -5.75 -7.64
C VAL A 51 -5.77 -6.67 -8.42
N LEU A 52 -5.80 -7.94 -8.05
CA LEU A 52 -6.68 -8.95 -8.66
C LEU A 52 -7.96 -9.16 -7.85
N ASP A 53 -7.91 -8.95 -6.54
CA ASP A 53 -9.04 -9.08 -5.63
C ASP A 53 -9.14 -7.83 -4.76
N MET A 54 -9.94 -6.87 -5.23
CA MET A 54 -10.10 -5.58 -4.57
C MET A 54 -10.79 -5.71 -3.20
N GLU A 55 -11.72 -6.64 -3.06
CA GLU A 55 -12.43 -6.87 -1.79
C GLU A 55 -11.48 -7.38 -0.72
N ALA A 56 -10.56 -8.28 -1.07
CA ALA A 56 -9.55 -8.80 -0.15
C ALA A 56 -8.58 -7.70 0.29
N LEU A 57 -8.16 -6.83 -0.63
CA LEU A 57 -7.31 -5.69 -0.31
C LEU A 57 -8.02 -4.74 0.64
N GLU A 58 -9.27 -4.41 0.36
CA GLU A 58 -10.07 -3.49 1.17
C GLU A 58 -10.28 -4.05 2.58
N ALA A 59 -10.55 -5.35 2.70
CA ALA A 59 -10.68 -6.03 3.98
C ALA A 59 -9.39 -5.93 4.80
N GLU A 60 -8.24 -6.11 4.17
CA GLU A 60 -6.93 -6.02 4.83
C GLU A 60 -6.65 -4.58 5.28
N MET A 61 -6.90 -3.59 4.44
CA MET A 61 -6.66 -2.18 4.74
C MET A 61 -7.56 -1.65 5.85
N THR A 62 -8.73 -2.24 6.05
CA THR A 62 -9.68 -1.86 7.10
C THR A 62 -9.61 -2.77 8.32
N SER A 63 -8.68 -3.74 8.34
CA SER A 63 -8.48 -4.63 9.49
C SER A 63 -7.98 -3.87 10.71
N ASP A 64 -8.18 -4.44 11.90
CA ASP A 64 -7.68 -3.86 13.15
C ASP A 64 -6.15 -3.73 13.13
N THR A 65 -5.45 -4.72 12.60
CA THR A 65 -3.99 -4.71 12.46
C THR A 65 -3.52 -3.53 11.61
N ALA A 66 -4.16 -3.30 10.46
CA ALA A 66 -3.83 -2.18 9.58
C ALA A 66 -4.12 -0.83 10.24
N LYS A 67 -5.25 -0.71 10.93
CA LYS A 67 -5.63 0.52 11.64
C LYS A 67 -4.67 0.85 12.77
N GLU A 68 -4.22 -0.15 13.52
CA GLU A 68 -3.22 0.02 14.58
C GLU A 68 -1.88 0.47 14.01
N TRP A 69 -1.47 -0.13 12.91
CA TRP A 69 -0.22 0.23 12.21
C TRP A 69 -0.29 1.68 11.72
N ASP A 70 -1.41 2.07 11.09
CA ASP A 70 -1.62 3.44 10.61
C ASP A 70 -1.55 4.45 11.75
N LYS A 71 -2.17 4.14 12.87
CA LYS A 71 -2.18 4.99 14.06
C LYS A 71 -0.78 5.15 14.64
N LYS A 72 -0.05 4.05 14.77
CA LYS A 72 1.31 4.03 15.32
C LYS A 72 2.28 4.85 14.47
N ASN A 73 2.13 4.82 13.15
CA ASN A 73 3.03 5.46 12.21
C ASN A 73 2.47 6.75 11.59
N ASN A 74 1.34 7.25 12.07
CA ASN A 74 0.64 8.41 11.52
C ASN A 74 0.44 8.28 10.01
N CYS A 75 0.10 7.08 9.54
CA CYS A 75 -0.03 6.82 8.12
C CYS A 75 -1.37 7.32 7.59
N LYS A 76 -1.30 8.05 6.49
CA LYS A 76 -2.48 8.53 5.75
C LYS A 76 -2.32 8.13 4.30
N ASP A 77 -3.34 7.48 3.77
CA ASP A 77 -3.35 6.98 2.40
C ASP A 77 -4.37 7.74 1.55
N THR A 78 -3.97 8.03 0.31
CA THR A 78 -4.89 8.49 -0.73
C THR A 78 -4.81 7.46 -1.85
N ILE A 79 -5.96 6.89 -2.22
CA ILE A 79 -6.04 5.78 -3.16
C ILE A 79 -6.64 6.24 -4.48
N TYR A 80 -5.95 5.96 -5.58
CA TYR A 80 -6.39 6.29 -6.94
C TYR A 80 -6.47 5.03 -7.78
N ALA A 81 -7.53 4.92 -8.56
CA ALA A 81 -7.60 3.93 -9.63
C ALA A 81 -6.83 4.47 -10.82
N ILE A 82 -6.04 3.62 -11.48
CA ILE A 82 -5.31 3.99 -12.70
C ILE A 82 -5.72 3.09 -13.86
N GLU A 83 -5.78 3.70 -15.05
CA GLU A 83 -6.14 3.01 -16.29
C GLU A 83 -5.06 3.25 -17.34
N LEU A 84 -4.80 2.22 -18.13
CA LEU A 84 -3.91 2.35 -19.27
C LEU A 84 -4.55 3.23 -20.33
N VAL A 85 -3.83 4.23 -20.78
CA VAL A 85 -4.27 5.12 -21.89
C VAL A 85 -3.58 4.65 -23.17
N GLU A 86 -4.36 4.31 -24.15
CA GLU A 86 -3.87 3.85 -25.46
C GLU A 86 -4.26 4.78 -26.58
#